data_ff1091b2ec1d93cadb1ecef20e99ee3e
#
_entry.id   ff1091b2ec1d93cadb1ecef20e99ee3e
#
_cell.length_a   1.000
_cell.length_b   1.000
_cell.length_c   1.000
_cell.angle_alpha   90.00
_cell.angle_beta   90.00
_cell.angle_gamma   90.00
#
_symmetry.space_group_name_H-M   'P 1'
#
loop_
_entity.id
_entity.type
_entity.pdbx_description
1 polymer ?
#
loop_
_entity_poly.entity_id
_entity_poly.type
_entity_poly.pdbx_seq_one_letter_code
_entity_poly.pdbx_strand_id
1 'polypeptide(L)'
;MSKAIGIVAEYKPFHNGHAHHLREAKRIAGNRPVIAAMSGSLVQRGLPALTDKWTRARMAVLGGVDLVLELPTVFTCRSAEFFAAGAVKLLAATGMVSHLAFGAEAANSQQLMLTAEFLNEPVFQDALHHYLDEGHSYAKSLELTLAEDPSMLTIAEHPNNILALEYCRQLLHGGYEIEPVVVKRRGSGYKDKTINGPIAGATAIREHYRGYGIDEALLSTVPATTAQLLREADLQHRMDISDKILNHLLLYKLRSLTPAQIAAACQCSEGLENRLAEAASCTTFQDVVSATVTKRYPASRVRRLLMQLLLQQYRAMFDNAKDPAYIRVLAFNDRGRELLKEMQDSAQLPVIIKLGRNVLEKYGEKVEQQLSVDIAAANLLTLLQKNHQPQYNNDYTVSPIYIQK
;
A
#
# COMPACT_ATOMS: atom_id res chain seq x y z
N MET A 1 -14.02 21.43 14.46
CA MET A 1 -12.97 20.44 14.09
C MET A 1 -12.46 20.72 12.69
N SER A 2 -11.16 20.76 12.52
CA SER A 2 -10.53 20.96 11.21
C SER A 2 -10.78 19.73 10.34
N LYS A 3 -11.46 19.88 9.22
CA LYS A 3 -11.70 18.76 8.29
C LYS A 3 -10.53 18.60 7.35
N ALA A 4 -10.03 17.37 7.17
CA ALA A 4 -8.87 17.04 6.38
C ALA A 4 -9.22 16.28 5.09
N ILE A 5 -8.28 16.29 4.12
CA ILE A 5 -8.28 15.42 2.95
C ILE A 5 -7.48 14.16 3.31
N GLY A 6 -8.10 12.98 3.20
CA GLY A 6 -7.43 11.69 3.24
C GLY A 6 -6.83 11.35 1.88
N ILE A 7 -5.63 10.79 1.86
CA ILE A 7 -4.98 10.23 0.67
C ILE A 7 -4.45 8.85 1.03
N VAL A 8 -4.64 7.87 0.15
CA VAL A 8 -4.00 6.55 0.27
C VAL A 8 -2.81 6.49 -0.68
N ALA A 9 -1.64 6.11 -0.17
CA ALA A 9 -0.41 6.18 -0.95
C ALA A 9 0.61 5.10 -0.60
N GLU A 10 1.52 4.85 -1.54
CA GLU A 10 2.71 4.03 -1.32
C GLU A 10 4.00 4.86 -1.33
N TYR A 11 4.04 5.99 -2.05
CA TYR A 11 5.18 6.91 -2.17
C TYR A 11 6.54 6.20 -2.34
N LYS A 12 6.71 5.51 -3.44
CA LYS A 12 7.91 4.71 -3.70
C LYS A 12 8.70 5.09 -4.98
N PRO A 13 9.30 6.29 -5.02
CA PRO A 13 9.29 7.39 -4.05
C PRO A 13 8.11 8.34 -4.23
N PHE A 14 8.05 9.43 -3.44
CA PHE A 14 7.18 10.58 -3.70
C PHE A 14 7.69 11.30 -4.96
N HIS A 15 6.90 11.30 -6.04
CA HIS A 15 7.29 11.82 -7.34
C HIS A 15 6.36 12.96 -7.82
N ASN A 16 6.69 13.61 -8.94
CA ASN A 16 5.94 14.75 -9.47
C ASN A 16 4.46 14.45 -9.73
N GLY A 17 4.11 13.20 -10.08
CA GLY A 17 2.72 12.77 -10.17
C GLY A 17 1.97 12.83 -8.84
N HIS A 18 2.63 12.49 -7.73
CA HIS A 18 2.05 12.63 -6.38
C HIS A 18 1.91 14.11 -5.98
N ALA A 19 2.91 14.94 -6.31
CA ALA A 19 2.84 16.37 -6.07
C ALA A 19 1.70 17.03 -6.88
N HIS A 20 1.47 16.59 -8.12
CA HIS A 20 0.33 17.02 -8.93
C HIS A 20 -1.00 16.59 -8.29
N HIS A 21 -1.13 15.30 -7.91
CA HIS A 21 -2.31 14.77 -7.26
C HIS A 21 -2.66 15.56 -5.99
N LEU A 22 -1.68 15.85 -5.14
CA LEU A 22 -1.86 16.60 -3.91
C LEU A 22 -2.35 18.04 -4.17
N ARG A 23 -1.76 18.75 -5.18
CA ARG A 23 -2.21 20.09 -5.55
C ARG A 23 -3.65 20.11 -6.05
N GLU A 24 -4.02 19.16 -6.91
CA GLU A 24 -5.39 19.08 -7.43
C GLU A 24 -6.38 18.68 -6.34
N ALA A 25 -6.04 17.75 -5.45
CA ALA A 25 -6.87 17.39 -4.31
C ALA A 25 -7.15 18.62 -3.42
N LYS A 26 -6.13 19.42 -3.10
CA LYS A 26 -6.28 20.68 -2.34
C LYS A 26 -7.09 21.72 -3.11
N ARG A 27 -6.94 21.82 -4.43
CA ARG A 27 -7.73 22.73 -5.26
C ARG A 27 -9.22 22.40 -5.25
N ILE A 28 -9.56 21.11 -5.34
CA ILE A 28 -10.95 20.62 -5.38
C ILE A 28 -11.60 20.68 -4.00
N ALA A 29 -10.93 20.17 -2.96
CA ALA A 29 -11.46 20.07 -1.62
C ALA A 29 -11.20 21.29 -0.72
N GLY A 30 -10.62 22.40 -1.25
CA GLY A 30 -10.48 23.69 -0.55
C GLY A 30 -9.30 23.79 0.41
N ASN A 31 -8.07 23.57 -0.05
CA ASN A 31 -6.79 23.78 0.70
C ASN A 31 -6.80 23.28 2.17
N ARG A 32 -7.50 22.21 2.43
CA ARG A 32 -7.57 21.57 3.75
C ARG A 32 -6.24 20.90 4.11
N PRO A 33 -5.97 20.62 5.40
CA PRO A 33 -4.85 19.76 5.78
C PRO A 33 -4.99 18.38 5.13
N VAL A 34 -3.86 17.70 4.92
CA VAL A 34 -3.82 16.38 4.27
C VAL A 34 -3.26 15.33 5.21
N ILE A 35 -4.02 14.25 5.39
CA ILE A 35 -3.61 13.03 6.09
C ILE A 35 -3.37 11.94 5.04
N ALA A 36 -2.17 11.38 4.99
CA ALA A 36 -1.85 10.26 4.12
C ALA A 36 -1.80 8.94 4.92
N ALA A 37 -2.62 7.95 4.53
CA ALA A 37 -2.44 6.55 4.91
C ALA A 37 -1.43 5.93 3.95
N MET A 38 -0.21 5.68 4.43
CA MET A 38 0.92 5.24 3.59
C MET A 38 1.32 3.80 3.92
N SER A 39 1.50 2.98 2.89
CA SER A 39 2.08 1.63 3.03
C SER A 39 3.40 1.68 3.79
N GLY A 40 3.58 0.76 4.73
CA GLY A 40 4.82 0.56 5.48
C GLY A 40 5.97 0.04 4.61
N SER A 41 6.71 -0.94 5.09
CA SER A 41 7.91 -1.47 4.41
C SER A 41 7.61 -2.35 3.20
N LEU A 42 6.38 -2.88 3.08
CA LEU A 42 5.88 -3.59 1.90
C LEU A 42 4.79 -2.78 1.21
N VAL A 43 4.62 -3.03 -0.07
CA VAL A 43 3.61 -2.37 -0.91
C VAL A 43 2.56 -3.36 -1.39
N GLN A 44 1.41 -2.87 -1.85
CA GLN A 44 0.22 -3.64 -2.21
C GLN A 44 0.49 -4.80 -3.19
N ARG A 45 1.51 -4.68 -4.03
CA ARG A 45 1.90 -5.72 -4.99
C ARG A 45 2.80 -6.82 -4.43
N GLY A 46 3.01 -6.87 -3.11
CA GLY A 46 3.86 -7.85 -2.47
C GLY A 46 5.33 -7.68 -2.84
N LEU A 47 5.81 -6.46 -2.80
CA LEU A 47 7.21 -6.11 -3.05
C LEU A 47 7.74 -5.23 -1.91
N PRO A 48 9.03 -5.28 -1.61
CA PRO A 48 9.66 -4.31 -0.72
C PRO A 48 9.51 -2.89 -1.27
N ALA A 49 9.38 -1.93 -0.37
CA ALA A 49 9.45 -0.51 -0.72
C ALA A 49 10.86 -0.12 -1.16
N LEU A 50 10.99 0.99 -1.90
CA LEU A 50 12.30 1.46 -2.42
C LEU A 50 13.27 1.83 -1.30
N THR A 51 12.75 2.41 -0.20
CA THR A 51 13.51 2.76 1.00
C THR A 51 12.59 2.67 2.22
N ASP A 52 13.12 2.92 3.42
CA ASP A 52 12.38 2.82 4.66
C ASP A 52 11.16 3.76 4.73
N LYS A 53 10.21 3.43 5.59
CA LYS A 53 8.95 4.14 5.73
C LYS A 53 9.10 5.57 6.25
N TRP A 54 10.07 5.85 7.12
CA TRP A 54 10.30 7.20 7.67
C TRP A 54 10.88 8.14 6.60
N THR A 55 11.84 7.68 5.80
CA THR A 55 12.38 8.43 4.66
C THR A 55 11.26 8.78 3.67
N ARG A 56 10.37 7.83 3.33
CA ARG A 56 9.23 8.07 2.44
C ARG A 56 8.20 9.01 3.06
N ALA A 57 7.92 8.88 4.36
CA ALA A 57 7.05 9.80 5.08
C ALA A 57 7.61 11.22 5.11
N ARG A 58 8.94 11.38 5.30
CA ARG A 58 9.63 12.68 5.21
C ARG A 58 9.49 13.31 3.82
N MET A 59 9.66 12.51 2.75
CA MET A 59 9.42 12.97 1.37
C MET A 59 7.99 13.49 1.20
N ALA A 60 7.00 12.79 1.73
CA ALA A 60 5.59 13.16 1.63
C ALA A 60 5.30 14.48 2.37
N VAL A 61 5.80 14.66 3.59
CA VAL A 61 5.60 15.90 4.36
C VAL A 61 6.29 17.08 3.70
N LEU A 62 7.52 16.91 3.23
CA LEU A 62 8.22 17.94 2.44
C LEU A 62 7.51 18.24 1.11
N GLY A 63 6.83 17.23 0.53
CA GLY A 63 6.01 17.35 -0.67
C GLY A 63 4.64 18.03 -0.45
N GLY A 64 4.25 18.31 0.81
CA GLY A 64 3.04 19.07 1.14
C GLY A 64 1.90 18.27 1.81
N VAL A 65 2.15 17.03 2.20
CA VAL A 65 1.29 16.26 3.14
C VAL A 65 1.52 16.81 4.54
N ASP A 66 0.47 16.87 5.37
CA ASP A 66 0.57 17.46 6.70
C ASP A 66 0.77 16.41 7.80
N LEU A 67 0.19 15.22 7.64
CA LEU A 67 0.33 14.08 8.55
C LEU A 67 0.42 12.77 7.76
N VAL A 68 1.40 11.93 8.06
CA VAL A 68 1.57 10.60 7.46
C VAL A 68 1.38 9.52 8.51
N LEU A 69 0.40 8.66 8.26
CA LEU A 69 0.06 7.49 9.06
C LEU A 69 0.51 6.21 8.35
N GLU A 70 0.98 5.23 9.09
CA GLU A 70 1.29 3.90 8.55
C GLU A 70 0.02 3.09 8.33
N LEU A 71 -0.22 2.63 7.11
CA LEU A 71 -1.23 1.59 6.85
C LEU A 71 -0.64 0.24 7.27
N PRO A 72 -1.26 -0.47 8.23
CA PRO A 72 -0.70 -1.73 8.73
C PRO A 72 -0.49 -2.75 7.62
N THR A 73 0.62 -3.48 7.68
CA THR A 73 1.08 -4.42 6.65
C THR A 73 0.07 -5.54 6.39
N VAL A 74 -0.72 -5.91 7.39
CA VAL A 74 -1.80 -6.90 7.26
C VAL A 74 -2.89 -6.46 6.27
N PHE A 75 -3.03 -5.17 5.98
CA PHE A 75 -3.90 -4.62 4.93
C PHE A 75 -3.12 -4.29 3.67
N THR A 76 -1.90 -3.76 3.81
CA THR A 76 -1.07 -3.35 2.67
C THR A 76 -0.76 -4.52 1.74
N CYS A 77 -0.36 -5.67 2.27
CA CYS A 77 0.06 -6.82 1.48
C CYS A 77 -1.12 -7.76 1.13
N ARG A 78 -2.24 -7.18 0.67
CA ARG A 78 -3.47 -7.91 0.30
C ARG A 78 -4.04 -7.46 -1.06
N SER A 79 -5.23 -7.98 -1.44
CA SER A 79 -5.95 -7.54 -2.64
C SER A 79 -6.36 -6.06 -2.55
N ALA A 80 -6.84 -5.48 -3.66
CA ALA A 80 -7.29 -4.09 -3.72
C ALA A 80 -8.40 -3.81 -2.70
N GLU A 81 -9.34 -4.73 -2.54
CA GLU A 81 -10.44 -4.67 -1.60
C GLU A 81 -9.95 -4.48 -0.14
N PHE A 82 -9.09 -5.38 0.35
CA PHE A 82 -8.58 -5.31 1.73
C PHE A 82 -7.62 -4.13 1.95
N PHE A 83 -6.85 -3.78 0.92
CA PHE A 83 -6.01 -2.59 0.96
C PHE A 83 -6.86 -1.33 1.10
N ALA A 84 -7.92 -1.21 0.29
CA ALA A 84 -8.85 -0.09 0.37
C ALA A 84 -9.60 -0.07 1.70
N ALA A 85 -10.11 -1.23 2.15
CA ALA A 85 -10.80 -1.35 3.43
C ALA A 85 -9.93 -0.87 4.60
N GLY A 86 -8.69 -1.37 4.71
CA GLY A 86 -7.78 -0.96 5.77
C GLY A 86 -7.47 0.54 5.72
N ALA A 87 -7.24 1.08 4.52
CA ALA A 87 -6.88 2.49 4.35
C ALA A 87 -8.06 3.44 4.65
N VAL A 88 -9.27 3.15 4.14
CA VAL A 88 -10.47 3.97 4.37
C VAL A 88 -10.85 3.92 5.85
N LYS A 89 -10.88 2.74 6.47
CA LYS A 89 -11.17 2.58 7.90
C LYS A 89 -10.14 3.29 8.78
N LEU A 90 -8.85 3.23 8.44
CA LEU A 90 -7.79 3.94 9.17
C LEU A 90 -8.00 5.46 9.10
N LEU A 91 -8.28 6.00 7.92
CA LEU A 91 -8.54 7.43 7.72
C LEU A 91 -9.83 7.87 8.44
N ALA A 92 -10.91 7.11 8.33
CA ALA A 92 -12.16 7.37 9.02
C ALA A 92 -11.98 7.36 10.54
N ALA A 93 -11.23 6.40 11.07
CA ALA A 93 -10.95 6.28 12.50
C ALA A 93 -10.18 7.46 13.11
N THR A 94 -9.57 8.33 12.29
CA THR A 94 -8.99 9.59 12.79
C THR A 94 -10.05 10.58 13.28
N GLY A 95 -11.30 10.47 12.80
CA GLY A 95 -12.36 11.45 13.03
C GLY A 95 -12.17 12.80 12.31
N MET A 96 -11.06 12.94 11.53
CA MET A 96 -10.66 14.21 10.94
C MET A 96 -10.94 14.30 9.44
N VAL A 97 -11.06 13.17 8.73
CA VAL A 97 -11.16 13.13 7.27
C VAL A 97 -12.60 13.38 6.83
N SER A 98 -12.78 14.35 5.91
CA SER A 98 -14.06 14.66 5.27
C SER A 98 -14.06 14.46 3.76
N HIS A 99 -12.89 14.30 3.16
CA HIS A 99 -12.73 14.04 1.72
C HIS A 99 -11.68 12.97 1.52
N LEU A 100 -11.91 12.02 0.64
CA LEU A 100 -10.93 11.02 0.24
C LEU A 100 -10.49 11.29 -1.19
N ALA A 101 -9.25 11.74 -1.38
CA ALA A 101 -8.71 12.04 -2.70
C ALA A 101 -7.91 10.87 -3.25
N PHE A 102 -8.22 10.46 -4.48
CA PHE A 102 -7.52 9.39 -5.20
C PHE A 102 -7.47 9.65 -6.70
N GLY A 103 -6.51 9.00 -7.38
CA GLY A 103 -6.31 9.15 -8.82
C GLY A 103 -7.06 8.07 -9.61
N ALA A 104 -7.80 8.47 -10.65
CA ALA A 104 -8.41 7.57 -11.62
C ALA A 104 -8.05 7.97 -13.06
N GLU A 105 -8.10 7.03 -14.00
CA GLU A 105 -7.78 7.29 -15.41
C GLU A 105 -8.96 7.94 -16.16
N ALA A 106 -10.14 7.38 -16.05
CA ALA A 106 -11.30 7.79 -16.87
C ALA A 106 -12.54 8.20 -16.05
N ALA A 107 -12.79 7.55 -14.90
CA ALA A 107 -14.03 7.75 -14.16
C ALA A 107 -14.06 9.06 -13.35
N ASN A 108 -15.23 9.63 -13.19
CA ASN A 108 -15.49 10.70 -12.23
C ASN A 108 -16.07 10.12 -10.91
N SER A 109 -16.18 10.95 -9.85
CA SER A 109 -16.65 10.49 -8.54
C SER A 109 -18.08 9.95 -8.56
N GLN A 110 -18.99 10.59 -9.30
CA GLN A 110 -20.37 10.15 -9.41
C GLN A 110 -20.48 8.77 -10.09
N GLN A 111 -19.77 8.57 -11.19
CA GLN A 111 -19.73 7.29 -11.90
C GLN A 111 -19.16 6.18 -11.01
N LEU A 112 -18.06 6.45 -10.28
CA LEU A 112 -17.47 5.48 -9.36
C LEU A 112 -18.40 5.13 -8.20
N MET A 113 -19.10 6.11 -7.64
CA MET A 113 -20.08 5.88 -6.57
C MET A 113 -21.27 5.04 -7.05
N LEU A 114 -21.87 5.38 -8.22
CA LEU A 114 -22.96 4.60 -8.80
C LEU A 114 -22.53 3.16 -9.10
N THR A 115 -21.33 2.95 -9.64
CA THR A 115 -20.82 1.60 -9.89
C THR A 115 -20.54 0.86 -8.58
N ALA A 116 -20.10 1.56 -7.53
CA ALA A 116 -19.89 0.97 -6.22
C ALA A 116 -21.22 0.54 -5.56
N GLU A 117 -22.25 1.35 -5.66
CA GLU A 117 -23.62 1.02 -5.23
C GLU A 117 -24.12 -0.22 -5.95
N PHE A 118 -24.03 -0.23 -7.28
CA PHE A 118 -24.42 -1.33 -8.13
C PHE A 118 -23.73 -2.66 -7.75
N LEU A 119 -22.43 -2.64 -7.53
CA LEU A 119 -21.67 -3.82 -7.11
C LEU A 119 -22.00 -4.30 -5.68
N ASN A 120 -22.68 -3.51 -4.89
CA ASN A 120 -23.15 -3.92 -3.56
C ASN A 120 -24.52 -4.64 -3.61
N GLU A 121 -25.23 -4.56 -4.75
CA GLU A 121 -26.49 -5.29 -4.93
C GLU A 121 -26.24 -6.81 -4.96
N PRO A 122 -27.09 -7.63 -4.31
CA PRO A 122 -26.90 -9.08 -4.21
C PRO A 122 -26.67 -9.77 -5.56
N VAL A 123 -27.43 -9.38 -6.59
CA VAL A 123 -27.34 -10.00 -7.94
C VAL A 123 -25.94 -9.85 -8.55
N PHE A 124 -25.26 -8.73 -8.30
CA PHE A 124 -23.91 -8.51 -8.81
C PHE A 124 -22.83 -9.15 -7.93
N GLN A 125 -23.08 -9.25 -6.64
CA GLN A 125 -22.24 -10.05 -5.74
C GLN A 125 -22.25 -11.52 -6.18
N ASP A 126 -23.41 -12.08 -6.48
CA ASP A 126 -23.57 -13.46 -6.95
C ASP A 126 -22.87 -13.66 -8.31
N ALA A 127 -23.03 -12.73 -9.24
CA ALA A 127 -22.34 -12.77 -10.55
C ALA A 127 -20.81 -12.69 -10.39
N LEU A 128 -20.30 -11.80 -9.53
CA LEU A 128 -18.88 -11.68 -9.24
C LEU A 128 -18.32 -12.96 -8.63
N HIS A 129 -19.04 -13.55 -7.67
CA HIS A 129 -18.68 -14.82 -7.04
C HIS A 129 -18.69 -15.97 -8.04
N HIS A 130 -19.70 -16.05 -8.91
CA HIS A 130 -19.77 -17.04 -9.98
C HIS A 130 -18.52 -17.04 -10.86
N TYR A 131 -18.08 -15.88 -11.35
CA TYR A 131 -16.85 -15.77 -12.15
C TYR A 131 -15.57 -16.06 -11.37
N LEU A 132 -15.53 -15.73 -10.07
CA LEU A 132 -14.42 -16.12 -9.20
C LEU A 132 -14.34 -17.64 -9.03
N ASP A 133 -15.49 -18.31 -8.88
CA ASP A 133 -15.58 -19.77 -8.75
C ASP A 133 -15.22 -20.50 -10.05
N GLU A 134 -15.52 -19.92 -11.22
CA GLU A 134 -15.01 -20.37 -12.52
C GLU A 134 -13.48 -20.23 -12.67
N GLY A 135 -12.81 -19.63 -11.70
CA GLY A 135 -11.35 -19.53 -11.66
C GLY A 135 -10.78 -18.28 -12.32
N HIS A 136 -11.57 -17.27 -12.59
CA HIS A 136 -11.08 -15.99 -13.06
C HIS A 136 -10.36 -15.21 -11.94
N SER A 137 -9.46 -14.29 -12.32
CA SER A 137 -8.89 -13.34 -11.37
C SER A 137 -9.95 -12.29 -10.99
N TYR A 138 -9.83 -11.66 -9.80
CA TYR A 138 -10.76 -10.61 -9.37
C TYR A 138 -11.00 -9.52 -10.42
N ALA A 139 -9.93 -9.01 -11.05
CA ALA A 139 -10.05 -7.99 -12.10
C ALA A 139 -10.84 -8.49 -13.31
N LYS A 140 -10.66 -9.78 -13.72
CA LYS A 140 -11.39 -10.36 -14.84
C LYS A 140 -12.84 -10.67 -14.46
N SER A 141 -13.09 -11.12 -13.25
CA SER A 141 -14.45 -11.34 -12.75
C SER A 141 -15.22 -10.03 -12.68
N LEU A 142 -14.60 -8.95 -12.21
CA LEU A 142 -15.19 -7.62 -12.21
C LEU A 142 -15.50 -7.12 -13.63
N GLU A 143 -14.56 -7.27 -14.56
CA GLU A 143 -14.77 -6.95 -15.99
C GLU A 143 -15.98 -7.72 -16.56
N LEU A 144 -16.10 -9.02 -16.30
CA LEU A 144 -17.20 -9.84 -16.77
C LEU A 144 -18.54 -9.45 -16.11
N THR A 145 -18.52 -9.14 -14.81
CA THR A 145 -19.70 -8.68 -14.08
C THR A 145 -20.25 -7.34 -14.61
N LEU A 146 -19.35 -6.46 -15.07
CA LEU A 146 -19.70 -5.12 -15.57
C LEU A 146 -19.85 -5.07 -17.11
N ALA A 147 -19.72 -6.20 -17.82
CA ALA A 147 -19.64 -6.25 -19.28
C ALA A 147 -20.92 -5.75 -19.98
N GLU A 148 -22.07 -5.83 -19.33
CA GLU A 148 -23.36 -5.41 -19.91
C GLU A 148 -23.53 -3.88 -19.95
N ASP A 149 -22.77 -3.14 -19.11
CA ASP A 149 -22.78 -1.67 -19.10
C ASP A 149 -21.43 -1.11 -19.54
N PRO A 150 -21.30 -0.56 -20.78
CA PRO A 150 -20.05 -0.01 -21.28
C PRO A 150 -19.47 1.11 -20.42
N SER A 151 -20.32 1.88 -19.73
CA SER A 151 -19.86 2.96 -18.86
C SER A 151 -19.18 2.45 -17.58
N MET A 152 -19.65 1.32 -17.06
CA MET A 152 -19.08 0.66 -15.90
C MET A 152 -17.87 -0.22 -16.29
N LEU A 153 -17.91 -0.84 -17.48
CA LEU A 153 -16.82 -1.66 -18.01
C LEU A 153 -15.49 -0.89 -18.07
N THR A 154 -15.51 0.38 -18.52
CA THR A 154 -14.31 1.22 -18.60
C THR A 154 -13.61 1.40 -17.25
N ILE A 155 -14.32 1.19 -16.13
CA ILE A 155 -13.73 1.23 -14.78
C ILE A 155 -12.86 0.00 -14.54
N ALA A 156 -13.32 -1.19 -14.96
CA ALA A 156 -12.62 -2.46 -14.76
C ALA A 156 -11.34 -2.59 -15.62
N GLU A 157 -11.23 -1.85 -16.71
CA GLU A 157 -10.08 -1.92 -17.64
C GLU A 157 -8.77 -1.37 -17.06
N HIS A 158 -8.85 -0.53 -16.03
CA HIS A 158 -7.68 0.17 -15.48
C HIS A 158 -7.45 -0.14 -13.99
N PRO A 159 -6.23 -0.55 -13.60
CA PRO A 159 -5.94 -0.92 -12.21
C PRO A 159 -6.17 0.18 -11.17
N ASN A 160 -5.98 1.47 -11.53
CA ASN A 160 -6.25 2.55 -10.60
C ASN A 160 -7.75 2.84 -10.47
N ASN A 161 -8.53 2.63 -11.53
CA ASN A 161 -9.98 2.71 -11.45
C ASN A 161 -10.57 1.62 -10.57
N ILE A 162 -10.03 0.38 -10.65
CA ILE A 162 -10.43 -0.73 -9.74
C ILE A 162 -10.16 -0.33 -8.28
N LEU A 163 -9.00 0.25 -8.00
CA LEU A 163 -8.68 0.69 -6.64
C LEU A 163 -9.56 1.86 -6.19
N ALA A 164 -9.84 2.81 -7.10
CA ALA A 164 -10.76 3.92 -6.85
C ALA A 164 -12.19 3.42 -6.54
N LEU A 165 -12.66 2.42 -7.27
CA LEU A 165 -13.93 1.76 -7.05
C LEU A 165 -13.99 1.09 -5.67
N GLU A 166 -12.91 0.40 -5.26
CA GLU A 166 -12.84 -0.21 -3.93
C GLU A 166 -12.87 0.84 -2.82
N TYR A 167 -12.26 2.01 -3.00
CA TYR A 167 -12.41 3.11 -2.03
C TYR A 167 -13.87 3.56 -1.91
N CYS A 168 -14.57 3.76 -3.02
CA CYS A 168 -15.98 4.12 -3.02
C CYS A 168 -16.84 3.06 -2.34
N ARG A 169 -16.61 1.77 -2.64
CA ARG A 169 -17.31 0.65 -1.96
C ARG A 169 -17.10 0.67 -0.45
N GLN A 170 -15.88 0.93 0.01
CA GLN A 170 -15.59 1.01 1.45
C GLN A 170 -16.22 2.25 2.10
N LEU A 171 -16.33 3.37 1.41
CA LEU A 171 -17.05 4.54 1.92
C LEU A 171 -18.52 4.23 2.14
N LEU A 172 -19.17 3.58 1.16
CA LEU A 172 -20.59 3.16 1.24
C LEU A 172 -20.78 2.10 2.34
N HIS A 173 -19.97 1.06 2.35
CA HIS A 173 -20.07 -0.05 3.28
C HIS A 173 -19.89 0.39 4.75
N GLY A 174 -19.01 1.35 4.98
CA GLY A 174 -18.77 1.91 6.31
C GLY A 174 -19.76 3.01 6.71
N GLY A 175 -20.61 3.48 5.82
CA GLY A 175 -21.52 4.61 6.06
C GLY A 175 -20.77 5.90 6.44
N TYR A 176 -19.55 6.09 5.89
CA TYR A 176 -18.72 7.23 6.25
C TYR A 176 -19.17 8.51 5.53
N GLU A 177 -19.32 9.61 6.27
CA GLU A 177 -19.53 10.95 5.72
C GLU A 177 -18.22 11.54 5.15
N ILE A 178 -17.60 10.81 4.21
CA ILE A 178 -16.35 11.18 3.54
C ILE A 178 -16.63 11.28 2.04
N GLU A 179 -16.46 12.47 1.48
CA GLU A 179 -16.72 12.76 0.07
C GLU A 179 -15.55 12.23 -0.81
N PRO A 180 -15.80 11.43 -1.85
CA PRO A 180 -14.78 11.01 -2.80
C PRO A 180 -14.36 12.15 -3.72
N VAL A 181 -13.06 12.42 -3.81
CA VAL A 181 -12.45 13.42 -4.69
C VAL A 181 -11.56 12.74 -5.71
N VAL A 182 -12.04 12.70 -6.95
CA VAL A 182 -11.31 12.09 -8.05
C VAL A 182 -10.38 13.09 -8.70
N VAL A 183 -9.09 12.77 -8.74
CA VAL A 183 -8.08 13.52 -9.47
C VAL A 183 -7.71 12.77 -10.74
N LYS A 184 -7.93 13.40 -11.90
CA LYS A 184 -7.55 12.80 -13.18
C LYS A 184 -6.04 12.61 -13.25
N ARG A 185 -5.60 11.39 -13.49
CA ARG A 185 -4.18 11.08 -13.63
C ARG A 185 -3.58 11.75 -14.87
N ARG A 186 -2.35 12.25 -14.72
CA ARG A 186 -1.54 12.80 -15.81
C ARG A 186 -0.22 12.05 -15.90
N GLY A 187 0.32 11.91 -17.09
CA GLY A 187 1.64 11.31 -17.35
C GLY A 187 1.56 9.93 -17.97
N SER A 188 2.69 9.21 -17.94
CA SER A 188 2.88 7.90 -18.54
C SER A 188 1.91 6.84 -17.99
N GLY A 189 1.55 5.92 -18.86
CA GLY A 189 0.69 4.78 -18.52
C GLY A 189 1.26 3.95 -17.37
N TYR A 190 0.39 3.27 -16.67
CA TYR A 190 0.74 2.45 -15.50
C TYR A 190 1.78 1.33 -15.77
N LYS A 191 1.91 0.90 -17.05
CA LYS A 191 2.83 -0.17 -17.47
C LYS A 191 4.18 0.36 -17.98
N ASP A 192 4.36 1.68 -18.08
CA ASP A 192 5.60 2.25 -18.61
C ASP A 192 6.77 1.97 -17.66
N LYS A 193 7.82 1.38 -18.22
CA LYS A 193 9.05 1.03 -17.50
C LYS A 193 10.18 2.04 -17.72
N THR A 194 9.96 3.03 -18.59
CA THR A 194 10.93 4.04 -18.98
C THR A 194 10.50 5.43 -18.55
N ILE A 195 11.47 6.29 -18.27
CA ILE A 195 11.24 7.71 -17.97
C ILE A 195 11.10 8.45 -19.30
N ASN A 196 9.88 8.93 -19.57
CA ASN A 196 9.55 9.66 -20.80
C ASN A 196 9.19 11.15 -20.52
N GLY A 197 9.73 11.73 -19.46
CA GLY A 197 9.48 13.11 -19.07
C GLY A 197 9.36 13.31 -17.56
N PRO A 198 9.05 14.54 -17.11
CA PRO A 198 9.09 14.90 -15.69
C PRO A 198 7.98 14.25 -14.84
N ILE A 199 6.95 13.67 -15.45
CA ILE A 199 5.90 12.92 -14.75
C ILE A 199 6.05 11.45 -15.14
N ALA A 200 6.85 10.71 -14.39
CA ALA A 200 7.04 9.27 -14.53
C ALA A 200 6.37 8.50 -13.40
N GLY A 201 5.93 7.29 -13.70
CA GLY A 201 5.36 6.39 -12.68
C GLY A 201 6.43 5.78 -11.77
N ALA A 202 6.06 5.40 -10.56
CA ALA A 202 6.99 4.79 -9.60
C ALA A 202 7.69 3.51 -10.11
N THR A 203 7.09 2.80 -11.07
CA THR A 203 7.72 1.62 -11.70
C THR A 203 8.88 2.04 -12.58
N ALA A 204 8.68 3.03 -13.47
CA ALA A 204 9.73 3.55 -14.33
C ALA A 204 10.91 4.11 -13.53
N ILE A 205 10.63 4.84 -12.44
CA ILE A 205 11.66 5.40 -11.56
C ILE A 205 12.51 4.28 -10.92
N ARG A 206 11.88 3.21 -10.42
CA ARG A 206 12.62 2.09 -9.80
C ARG A 206 13.41 1.25 -10.81
N GLU A 207 12.85 0.98 -11.98
CA GLU A 207 13.58 0.26 -13.05
C GLU A 207 14.77 1.09 -13.54
N HIS A 208 14.59 2.42 -13.67
CA HIS A 208 15.69 3.32 -14.01
C HIS A 208 16.79 3.32 -12.94
N TYR A 209 16.42 3.43 -11.66
CA TYR A 209 17.36 3.37 -10.55
C TYR A 209 18.18 2.06 -10.55
N ARG A 210 17.52 0.93 -10.80
CA ARG A 210 18.21 -0.37 -10.87
C ARG A 210 19.22 -0.48 -11.99
N GLY A 211 18.96 0.15 -13.14
CA GLY A 211 19.82 0.11 -14.31
C GLY A 211 20.93 1.15 -14.31
N TYR A 212 20.63 2.34 -13.81
CA TYR A 212 21.49 3.53 -14.00
C TYR A 212 21.82 4.26 -12.69
N GLY A 213 21.23 3.87 -11.56
CA GLY A 213 21.38 4.60 -10.30
C GLY A 213 20.62 5.92 -10.28
N ILE A 214 21.12 6.88 -9.48
CA ILE A 214 20.57 8.24 -9.42
C ILE A 214 21.31 9.12 -10.43
N ASP A 215 20.57 9.60 -11.43
CA ASP A 215 21.02 10.54 -12.45
C ASP A 215 20.01 11.69 -12.64
N GLU A 216 20.29 12.63 -13.54
CA GLU A 216 19.44 13.78 -13.82
C GLU A 216 18.07 13.37 -14.38
N ALA A 217 17.98 12.28 -15.16
CA ALA A 217 16.73 11.79 -15.70
C ALA A 217 15.79 11.34 -14.58
N LEU A 218 16.29 10.55 -13.62
CA LEU A 218 15.54 10.17 -12.43
C LEU A 218 15.15 11.38 -11.59
N LEU A 219 16.11 12.26 -11.32
CA LEU A 219 15.90 13.42 -10.44
C LEU A 219 14.89 14.42 -11.01
N SER A 220 14.77 14.52 -12.34
CA SER A 220 13.76 15.36 -12.99
C SER A 220 12.32 14.92 -12.72
N THR A 221 12.11 13.64 -12.33
CA THR A 221 10.79 13.05 -12.08
C THR A 221 10.27 13.26 -10.66
N VAL A 222 11.08 13.80 -9.78
CA VAL A 222 10.75 13.98 -8.36
C VAL A 222 10.93 15.44 -7.92
N PRO A 223 10.23 15.92 -6.88
CA PRO A 223 10.50 17.23 -6.29
C PRO A 223 11.94 17.34 -5.75
N ALA A 224 12.50 18.54 -5.72
CA ALA A 224 13.87 18.79 -5.25
C ALA A 224 14.14 18.23 -3.83
N THR A 225 13.17 18.34 -2.92
CA THR A 225 13.26 17.79 -1.57
C THR A 225 13.32 16.26 -1.58
N THR A 226 12.56 15.60 -2.46
CA THR A 226 12.64 14.16 -2.66
C THR A 226 13.99 13.77 -3.28
N ALA A 227 14.47 14.53 -4.27
CA ALA A 227 15.78 14.29 -4.92
C ALA A 227 16.93 14.28 -3.90
N GLN A 228 16.93 15.24 -2.96
CA GLN A 228 17.90 15.28 -1.88
C GLN A 228 17.84 14.01 -1.01
N LEU A 229 16.65 13.64 -0.55
CA LEU A 229 16.46 12.46 0.31
C LEU A 229 16.80 11.14 -0.39
N LEU A 230 16.57 11.04 -1.71
CA LEU A 230 17.00 9.89 -2.50
C LEU A 230 18.53 9.79 -2.55
N ARG A 231 19.25 10.89 -2.78
CA ARG A 231 20.71 10.90 -2.75
C ARG A 231 21.26 10.51 -1.37
N GLU A 232 20.66 11.04 -0.28
CA GLU A 232 21.04 10.69 1.09
C GLU A 232 20.82 9.19 1.36
N ALA A 233 19.69 8.63 0.92
CA ALA A 233 19.37 7.23 1.10
C ALA A 233 20.26 6.31 0.25
N ASP A 234 20.61 6.73 -0.95
CA ASP A 234 21.50 5.99 -1.85
C ASP A 234 22.92 5.92 -1.31
N LEU A 235 23.49 7.05 -0.90
CA LEU A 235 24.80 7.12 -0.24
C LEU A 235 24.90 6.22 1.00
N GLN A 236 23.78 6.00 1.69
CA GLN A 236 23.68 5.12 2.86
C GLN A 236 23.29 3.68 2.50
N HIS A 237 23.24 3.33 1.23
CA HIS A 237 22.82 2.03 0.69
C HIS A 237 21.43 1.56 1.19
N ARG A 238 20.54 2.50 1.49
CA ARG A 238 19.16 2.24 1.97
C ARG A 238 18.13 2.12 0.84
N MET A 239 18.53 2.35 -0.43
CA MET A 239 17.69 2.18 -1.61
C MET A 239 17.99 0.88 -2.38
N ASP A 240 19.14 0.32 -2.18
CA ASP A 240 19.63 -0.83 -2.93
C ASP A 240 19.11 -2.13 -2.30
N ILE A 241 18.02 -2.65 -2.85
CA ILE A 241 17.38 -3.89 -2.40
C ILE A 241 18.06 -5.09 -3.07
N SER A 242 18.63 -5.97 -2.28
CA SER A 242 19.33 -7.17 -2.73
C SER A 242 18.37 -8.29 -3.14
N ASP A 243 18.19 -8.49 -4.45
CA ASP A 243 17.45 -9.65 -4.95
C ASP A 243 18.10 -10.97 -4.50
N LYS A 244 19.43 -11.02 -4.36
CA LYS A 244 20.15 -12.20 -3.88
C LYS A 244 19.74 -12.60 -2.45
N ILE A 245 19.67 -11.63 -1.55
CA ILE A 245 19.23 -11.90 -0.16
C ILE A 245 17.78 -12.33 -0.14
N LEU A 246 16.91 -11.63 -0.87
CA LEU A 246 15.49 -11.99 -0.98
C LEU A 246 15.31 -13.42 -1.50
N ASN A 247 16.05 -13.80 -2.56
CA ASN A 247 16.03 -15.16 -3.12
C ASN A 247 16.40 -16.20 -2.06
N HIS A 248 17.49 -16.00 -1.30
CA HIS A 248 17.92 -16.96 -0.30
C HIS A 248 16.90 -17.11 0.84
N LEU A 249 16.38 -15.99 1.37
CA LEU A 249 15.38 -16.00 2.44
C LEU A 249 14.11 -16.71 2.00
N LEU A 250 13.62 -16.40 0.81
CA LEU A 250 12.41 -17.00 0.28
C LEU A 250 12.59 -18.51 0.00
N LEU A 251 13.66 -18.89 -0.70
CA LEU A 251 13.92 -20.29 -1.05
C LEU A 251 14.14 -21.13 0.21
N TYR A 252 14.87 -20.61 1.20
CA TYR A 252 14.97 -21.26 2.50
C TYR A 252 13.58 -21.50 3.11
N LYS A 253 12.73 -20.46 3.13
CA LYS A 253 11.38 -20.57 3.69
C LYS A 253 10.53 -21.60 2.93
N LEU A 254 10.50 -21.57 1.61
CA LEU A 254 9.74 -22.53 0.80
C LEU A 254 10.23 -23.97 0.98
N ARG A 255 11.55 -24.19 1.01
CA ARG A 255 12.17 -25.52 1.16
C ARG A 255 12.04 -26.09 2.56
N SER A 256 11.74 -25.27 3.56
CA SER A 256 11.54 -25.69 4.95
C SER A 256 10.09 -26.02 5.31
N LEU A 257 9.13 -25.80 4.39
CA LEU A 257 7.70 -25.97 4.63
C LEU A 257 7.12 -27.08 3.77
N THR A 258 6.20 -27.86 4.35
CA THR A 258 5.33 -28.79 3.59
C THR A 258 4.19 -28.02 2.92
N PRO A 259 3.52 -28.57 1.88
CA PRO A 259 2.35 -27.94 1.27
C PRO A 259 1.27 -27.57 2.30
N ALA A 260 0.99 -28.43 3.27
CA ALA A 260 0.02 -28.15 4.33
C ALA A 260 0.42 -26.93 5.20
N GLN A 261 1.71 -26.80 5.51
CA GLN A 261 2.24 -25.64 6.24
C GLN A 261 2.18 -24.37 5.38
N ILE A 262 2.43 -24.45 4.08
CA ILE A 262 2.26 -23.32 3.15
C ILE A 262 0.79 -22.89 3.12
N ALA A 263 -0.15 -23.83 3.03
CA ALA A 263 -1.59 -23.54 3.03
C ALA A 263 -2.05 -22.84 4.33
N ALA A 264 -1.48 -23.23 5.47
CA ALA A 264 -1.78 -22.63 6.78
C ALA A 264 -1.10 -21.26 6.97
N ALA A 265 0.05 -21.03 6.34
CA ALA A 265 0.93 -19.87 6.58
C ALA A 265 0.59 -18.64 5.74
N CYS A 266 -0.43 -18.67 4.89
CA CYS A 266 -0.84 -17.51 4.10
C CYS A 266 -2.26 -17.70 3.57
N GLN A 267 -2.78 -16.69 2.85
CA GLN A 267 -4.08 -16.78 2.18
C GLN A 267 -4.02 -17.69 0.93
N CYS A 268 -3.46 -18.88 1.10
CA CYS A 268 -3.34 -19.87 0.05
C CYS A 268 -4.65 -20.65 -0.08
N SER A 269 -5.07 -20.98 -1.28
CA SER A 269 -6.29 -21.72 -1.56
C SER A 269 -6.13 -22.56 -2.82
N GLU A 270 -6.83 -23.67 -2.89
CA GLU A 270 -7.14 -24.41 -4.11
C GLU A 270 -5.91 -24.96 -4.87
N GLY A 271 -4.98 -25.56 -4.16
CA GLY A 271 -3.81 -26.21 -4.76
C GLY A 271 -2.64 -25.28 -5.07
N LEU A 272 -2.75 -23.98 -4.73
CA LEU A 272 -1.64 -23.03 -4.89
C LEU A 272 -0.46 -23.39 -3.99
N GLU A 273 -0.73 -24.01 -2.82
CA GLU A 273 0.27 -24.54 -1.91
C GLU A 273 1.15 -25.60 -2.56
N ASN A 274 0.57 -26.49 -3.37
CA ASN A 274 1.33 -27.52 -4.09
C ASN A 274 2.23 -26.89 -5.16
N ARG A 275 1.71 -25.93 -5.94
CA ARG A 275 2.50 -25.19 -6.93
C ARG A 275 3.66 -24.42 -6.32
N LEU A 276 3.46 -23.81 -5.15
CA LEU A 276 4.54 -23.13 -4.42
C LEU A 276 5.58 -24.11 -3.90
N ALA A 277 5.16 -25.29 -3.41
CA ALA A 277 6.08 -26.34 -2.98
C ALA A 277 6.91 -26.90 -4.15
N GLU A 278 6.30 -27.12 -5.34
CA GLU A 278 7.02 -27.52 -6.56
C GLU A 278 8.01 -26.42 -7.01
N ALA A 279 7.60 -25.14 -6.93
CA ALA A 279 8.44 -23.99 -7.28
C ALA A 279 9.62 -23.79 -6.31
N ALA A 280 9.70 -24.50 -5.19
CA ALA A 280 10.86 -24.48 -4.28
C ALA A 280 12.15 -24.99 -4.94
N SER A 281 12.07 -25.69 -6.06
CA SER A 281 13.21 -26.09 -6.92
C SER A 281 13.81 -24.94 -7.72
N CYS A 282 13.10 -23.84 -7.91
CA CYS A 282 13.58 -22.64 -8.59
C CYS A 282 14.78 -22.01 -7.86
N THR A 283 15.46 -21.08 -8.55
CA THR A 283 16.67 -20.41 -8.05
C THR A 283 16.48 -18.96 -7.68
N THR A 284 15.44 -18.31 -8.19
CA THR A 284 15.15 -16.90 -7.89
C THR A 284 13.67 -16.67 -7.49
N PHE A 285 13.44 -15.59 -6.78
CA PHE A 285 12.08 -15.12 -6.46
C PHE A 285 11.23 -14.97 -7.73
N GLN A 286 11.80 -14.44 -8.80
CA GLN A 286 11.07 -14.22 -10.04
C GLN A 286 10.72 -15.54 -10.73
N ASP A 287 11.59 -16.54 -10.68
CA ASP A 287 11.32 -17.88 -11.24
C ASP A 287 10.20 -18.58 -10.44
N VAL A 288 10.22 -18.48 -9.09
CA VAL A 288 9.13 -18.98 -8.24
C VAL A 288 7.80 -18.32 -8.64
N VAL A 289 7.80 -16.99 -8.80
CA VAL A 289 6.59 -16.28 -9.24
C VAL A 289 6.14 -16.78 -10.61
N SER A 290 7.04 -16.89 -11.58
CA SER A 290 6.73 -17.30 -12.97
C SER A 290 6.20 -18.74 -13.04
N ALA A 291 6.77 -19.68 -12.28
CA ALA A 291 6.32 -21.06 -12.21
C ALA A 291 4.94 -21.24 -11.54
N THR A 292 4.59 -20.29 -10.66
CA THR A 292 3.35 -20.37 -9.88
C THR A 292 2.17 -19.64 -10.55
N VAL A 293 2.44 -18.64 -11.41
CA VAL A 293 1.40 -17.81 -12.07
C VAL A 293 0.48 -18.66 -12.95
N THR A 294 -0.82 -18.38 -12.88
CA THR A 294 -1.86 -18.92 -13.75
C THR A 294 -2.87 -17.82 -14.10
N LYS A 295 -3.89 -18.11 -14.92
CA LYS A 295 -5.02 -17.18 -15.15
C LYS A 295 -5.70 -16.78 -13.83
N ARG A 296 -5.85 -17.73 -12.92
CA ARG A 296 -6.46 -17.54 -11.58
C ARG A 296 -5.54 -16.84 -10.58
N TYR A 297 -4.23 -17.07 -10.68
CA TYR A 297 -3.22 -16.59 -9.74
C TYR A 297 -2.26 -15.61 -10.42
N PRO A 298 -2.64 -14.31 -10.56
CA PRO A 298 -1.76 -13.31 -11.17
C PRO A 298 -0.52 -13.07 -10.31
N ALA A 299 0.56 -12.62 -10.95
CA ALA A 299 1.87 -12.42 -10.33
C ALA A 299 1.83 -11.58 -9.03
N SER A 300 0.95 -10.58 -8.93
CA SER A 300 0.81 -9.78 -7.72
C SER A 300 0.24 -10.60 -6.55
N ARG A 301 -0.69 -11.54 -6.79
CA ARG A 301 -1.20 -12.46 -5.77
C ARG A 301 -0.10 -13.38 -5.28
N VAL A 302 0.65 -14.00 -6.18
CA VAL A 302 1.78 -14.89 -5.84
C VAL A 302 2.82 -14.14 -5.01
N ARG A 303 3.23 -12.94 -5.44
CA ARG A 303 4.20 -12.12 -4.68
C ARG A 303 3.72 -11.80 -3.26
N ARG A 304 2.45 -11.44 -3.10
CA ARG A 304 1.88 -11.19 -1.75
C ARG A 304 1.97 -12.42 -0.88
N LEU A 305 1.58 -13.60 -1.40
CA LEU A 305 1.69 -14.86 -0.64
C LEU A 305 3.13 -15.15 -0.22
N LEU A 306 4.10 -14.94 -1.10
CA LEU A 306 5.51 -15.15 -0.78
C LEU A 306 6.00 -14.19 0.32
N MET A 307 5.56 -12.92 0.30
CA MET A 307 5.87 -11.99 1.39
C MET A 307 5.15 -12.37 2.69
N GLN A 308 3.90 -12.81 2.62
CA GLN A 308 3.16 -13.30 3.78
C GLN A 308 3.86 -14.51 4.42
N LEU A 309 4.38 -15.44 3.62
CA LEU A 309 5.18 -16.57 4.10
C LEU A 309 6.45 -16.09 4.83
N LEU A 310 7.19 -15.15 4.24
CA LEU A 310 8.41 -14.59 4.87
C LEU A 310 8.10 -13.90 6.20
N LEU A 311 6.99 -13.18 6.28
CA LEU A 311 6.56 -12.46 7.49
C LEU A 311 5.80 -13.35 8.47
N GLN A 312 5.64 -14.63 8.17
CA GLN A 312 4.91 -15.60 9.00
C GLN A 312 3.47 -15.14 9.33
N GLN A 313 2.81 -14.54 8.34
CA GLN A 313 1.42 -14.10 8.48
C GLN A 313 0.48 -15.30 8.29
N TYR A 314 0.09 -15.93 9.38
CA TYR A 314 -0.85 -17.05 9.34
C TYR A 314 -2.28 -16.60 9.00
N ARG A 315 -3.07 -17.51 8.40
CA ARG A 315 -4.47 -17.26 8.01
C ARG A 315 -5.28 -16.66 9.16
N ALA A 316 -5.15 -17.19 10.38
CA ALA A 316 -5.85 -16.69 11.56
C ALA A 316 -5.61 -15.19 11.82
N MET A 317 -4.43 -14.64 11.48
CA MET A 317 -4.15 -13.21 11.63
C MET A 317 -5.00 -12.38 10.67
N PHE A 318 -5.24 -12.88 9.46
CA PHE A 318 -6.08 -12.17 8.47
C PHE A 318 -7.56 -12.27 8.83
N ASP A 319 -8.01 -13.40 9.35
CA ASP A 319 -9.40 -13.63 9.77
C ASP A 319 -9.74 -12.73 10.97
N ASN A 320 -8.77 -12.49 11.85
CA ASN A 320 -8.90 -11.59 13.01
C ASN A 320 -8.67 -10.11 12.65
N ALA A 321 -7.91 -9.79 11.60
CA ALA A 321 -7.62 -8.41 11.17
C ALA A 321 -8.68 -7.89 10.20
N LYS A 322 -9.93 -7.73 10.66
CA LYS A 322 -11.02 -7.10 9.88
C LYS A 322 -10.87 -5.58 9.80
N ASP A 323 -10.29 -4.98 10.84
CA ASP A 323 -10.15 -3.54 11.00
C ASP A 323 -8.74 -3.17 11.47
N PRO A 324 -8.22 -1.98 11.13
CA PRO A 324 -7.02 -1.45 11.76
C PRO A 324 -7.20 -1.37 13.28
N ALA A 325 -6.16 -1.69 14.04
CA ALA A 325 -6.20 -1.69 15.50
C ALA A 325 -5.58 -0.44 16.11
N TYR A 326 -4.89 0.39 15.33
CA TYR A 326 -4.18 1.59 15.79
C TYR A 326 -3.97 2.59 14.66
N ILE A 327 -3.62 3.80 15.03
CA ILE A 327 -3.17 4.89 14.16
C ILE A 327 -1.70 5.15 14.46
N ARG A 328 -0.78 4.67 13.58
CA ARG A 328 0.66 4.87 13.73
C ARG A 328 1.13 6.11 12.98
N VAL A 329 1.74 7.05 13.71
CA VAL A 329 2.29 8.28 13.15
C VAL A 329 3.73 8.05 12.66
N LEU A 330 4.02 8.43 11.39
CA LEU A 330 5.37 8.34 10.81
C LEU A 330 6.04 9.70 10.68
N ALA A 331 5.31 10.72 10.21
CA ALA A 331 5.83 12.08 10.03
C ALA A 331 4.70 13.11 10.03
N PHE A 332 5.01 14.34 10.42
CA PHE A 332 4.06 15.46 10.42
C PHE A 332 4.77 16.83 10.39
N ASN A 333 4.02 17.87 9.99
CA ASN A 333 4.42 19.28 10.10
C ASN A 333 3.57 20.01 11.15
N ASP A 334 3.62 21.36 11.18
CA ASP A 334 2.85 22.17 12.13
C ASP A 334 1.34 21.93 12.01
N ARG A 335 0.79 21.89 10.79
CA ARG A 335 -0.63 21.59 10.57
C ARG A 335 -0.98 20.15 10.99
N GLY A 336 -0.07 19.21 10.76
CA GLY A 336 -0.20 17.82 11.22
C GLY A 336 -0.17 17.71 12.74
N ARG A 337 0.62 18.55 13.42
CA ARG A 337 0.64 18.63 14.89
C ARG A 337 -0.70 19.11 15.45
N GLU A 338 -1.32 20.09 14.80
CA GLU A 338 -2.69 20.54 15.15
C GLU A 338 -3.72 19.40 15.00
N LEU A 339 -3.67 18.67 13.86
CA LEU A 339 -4.52 17.50 13.65
C LEU A 339 -4.31 16.45 14.75
N LEU A 340 -3.05 16.15 15.11
CA LEU A 340 -2.76 15.17 16.17
C LEU A 340 -3.32 15.62 17.53
N LYS A 341 -3.35 16.91 17.80
CA LYS A 341 -3.98 17.46 19.01
C LYS A 341 -5.50 17.25 18.98
N GLU A 342 -6.17 17.56 17.88
CA GLU A 342 -7.61 17.34 17.73
C GLU A 342 -7.97 15.85 17.75
N MET A 343 -7.11 14.96 17.23
CA MET A 343 -7.29 13.51 17.26
C MET A 343 -7.29 12.92 18.70
N GLN A 344 -6.81 13.62 19.71
CA GLN A 344 -6.92 13.16 21.10
C GLN A 344 -8.36 12.96 21.53
N ASP A 345 -9.27 13.77 20.98
CA ASP A 345 -10.72 13.73 21.32
C ASP A 345 -11.54 13.00 20.24
N SER A 346 -11.07 12.95 18.99
CA SER A 346 -11.85 12.45 17.84
C SER A 346 -11.45 11.07 17.35
N ALA A 347 -10.22 10.60 17.63
CA ALA A 347 -9.76 9.33 17.13
C ALA A 347 -10.45 8.14 17.82
N GLN A 348 -10.91 7.20 17.01
CA GLN A 348 -11.60 5.99 17.47
C GLN A 348 -10.62 4.84 17.80
N LEU A 349 -9.36 5.00 17.47
CA LEU A 349 -8.30 4.01 17.68
C LEU A 349 -7.13 4.65 18.45
N PRO A 350 -6.33 3.86 19.16
CA PRO A 350 -5.13 4.35 19.83
C PRO A 350 -4.18 5.03 18.85
N VAL A 351 -3.80 6.28 19.13
CA VAL A 351 -2.79 7.04 18.36
C VAL A 351 -1.42 6.73 18.92
N ILE A 352 -0.59 6.06 18.13
CA ILE A 352 0.76 5.63 18.51
C ILE A 352 1.77 6.56 17.85
N ILE A 353 2.35 7.46 18.62
CA ILE A 353 3.41 8.37 18.16
C ILE A 353 4.77 7.67 18.27
N LYS A 354 5.09 7.09 19.43
CA LYS A 354 6.33 6.36 19.68
C LYS A 354 6.05 4.99 20.26
N LEU A 355 6.73 3.96 19.74
CA LEU A 355 6.65 2.63 20.33
C LEU A 355 7.54 2.57 21.56
N GLY A 356 6.93 2.21 22.69
CA GLY A 356 7.64 1.86 23.92
C GLY A 356 7.72 0.33 24.08
N ARG A 357 8.55 -0.16 25.00
CA ARG A 357 8.66 -1.60 25.27
C ARG A 357 7.35 -2.23 25.79
N ASN A 358 6.48 -1.42 26.40
CA ASN A 358 5.21 -1.87 27.01
C ASN A 358 3.98 -1.54 26.14
N VAL A 359 4.15 -1.36 24.83
CA VAL A 359 3.02 -1.06 23.91
C VAL A 359 1.97 -2.17 23.96
N LEU A 360 2.41 -3.41 24.09
CA LEU A 360 1.57 -4.61 24.13
C LEU A 360 0.62 -4.62 25.32
N GLU A 361 1.16 -4.37 26.50
CA GLU A 361 0.39 -4.28 27.75
C GLU A 361 -0.62 -3.13 27.72
N LYS A 362 -0.27 -2.03 27.04
CA LYS A 362 -1.06 -0.82 26.98
C LYS A 362 -2.25 -0.89 26.03
N TYR A 363 -2.11 -1.58 24.90
CA TYR A 363 -3.08 -1.49 23.80
C TYR A 363 -3.76 -2.83 23.43
N GLY A 364 -3.33 -3.94 24.03
CA GLY A 364 -3.94 -5.25 23.90
C GLY A 364 -3.49 -6.05 22.66
N GLU A 365 -3.95 -7.28 22.58
CA GLU A 365 -3.49 -8.32 21.65
C GLU A 365 -3.68 -7.97 20.16
N LYS A 366 -4.80 -7.32 19.79
CA LYS A 366 -5.05 -6.93 18.39
C LYS A 366 -4.01 -5.94 17.86
N VAL A 367 -3.63 -4.98 18.70
CA VAL A 367 -2.59 -4.00 18.35
C VAL A 367 -1.24 -4.69 18.25
N GLU A 368 -0.93 -5.58 19.18
CA GLU A 368 0.28 -6.39 19.17
C GLU A 368 0.43 -7.17 17.89
N GLN A 369 -0.57 -7.95 17.53
CA GLN A 369 -0.55 -8.80 16.34
C GLN A 369 -0.28 -8.00 15.07
N GLN A 370 -0.98 -6.87 14.87
CA GLN A 370 -0.76 -6.05 13.67
C GLN A 370 0.60 -5.34 13.67
N LEU A 371 1.02 -4.78 14.82
CA LEU A 371 2.33 -4.12 14.96
C LEU A 371 3.49 -5.09 14.78
N SER A 372 3.39 -6.32 15.27
CA SER A 372 4.44 -7.33 15.10
C SER A 372 4.75 -7.59 13.62
N VAL A 373 3.72 -7.56 12.77
CA VAL A 373 3.89 -7.69 11.31
C VAL A 373 4.55 -6.46 10.70
N ASP A 374 4.20 -5.26 11.14
CA ASP A 374 4.84 -4.02 10.66
C ASP A 374 6.32 -3.97 11.03
N ILE A 375 6.65 -4.37 12.27
CA ILE A 375 8.03 -4.46 12.75
C ILE A 375 8.81 -5.52 11.97
N ALA A 376 8.21 -6.71 11.76
CA ALA A 376 8.84 -7.77 10.97
C ALA A 376 9.07 -7.34 9.52
N ALA A 377 8.14 -6.62 8.91
CA ALA A 377 8.29 -6.07 7.57
C ALA A 377 9.40 -5.00 7.49
N ALA A 378 9.54 -4.16 8.52
CA ALA A 378 10.62 -3.19 8.61
C ALA A 378 11.99 -3.88 8.78
N ASN A 379 12.07 -4.88 9.65
CA ASN A 379 13.29 -5.67 9.85
C ASN A 379 13.68 -6.45 8.57
N LEU A 380 12.69 -7.03 7.87
CA LEU A 380 12.95 -7.66 6.57
C LEU A 380 13.53 -6.65 5.56
N LEU A 381 12.95 -5.45 5.45
CA LEU A 381 13.45 -4.45 4.52
C LEU A 381 14.91 -4.07 4.81
N THR A 382 15.29 -3.90 6.08
CA THR A 382 16.68 -3.58 6.45
C THR A 382 17.66 -4.69 6.11
N LEU A 383 17.24 -5.96 6.22
CA LEU A 383 18.05 -7.11 5.78
C LEU A 383 18.22 -7.17 4.26
N LEU A 384 17.24 -6.70 3.51
CA LEU A 384 17.29 -6.67 2.04
C LEU A 384 18.14 -5.52 1.50
N GLN A 385 18.37 -4.47 2.29
CA GLN A 385 19.23 -3.35 1.90
C GLN A 385 20.70 -3.78 1.88
N LYS A 386 21.47 -3.29 0.90
CA LYS A 386 22.92 -3.55 0.81
C LYS A 386 23.76 -2.79 1.85
N ASN A 387 23.12 -2.26 2.86
CA ASN A 387 23.83 -1.65 3.99
C ASN A 387 24.63 -2.73 4.72
N HIS A 388 25.91 -2.47 4.97
CA HIS A 388 26.82 -3.40 5.69
C HIS A 388 26.45 -3.59 7.15
N GLN A 389 25.61 -2.74 7.73
CA GLN A 389 25.09 -2.83 9.10
C GLN A 389 23.57 -2.73 9.09
N PRO A 390 22.84 -3.85 8.82
CA PRO A 390 21.40 -3.82 8.84
C PRO A 390 20.89 -3.42 10.23
N GLN A 391 20.07 -2.38 10.24
CA GLN A 391 19.45 -1.91 11.47
C GLN A 391 18.37 -2.89 11.93
N TYR A 392 18.17 -3.03 13.21
CA TYR A 392 17.20 -3.91 13.82
C TYR A 392 16.24 -3.14 14.72
N ASN A 393 14.95 -3.46 14.62
CA ASN A 393 13.89 -2.87 15.45
C ASN A 393 13.81 -1.33 15.40
N ASN A 394 13.98 -0.76 14.22
CA ASN A 394 13.87 0.69 13.99
C ASN A 394 12.55 1.28 14.48
N ASP A 395 11.48 0.50 14.50
CA ASP A 395 10.17 0.91 14.99
C ASP A 395 10.20 1.38 16.45
N TYR A 396 11.10 0.84 17.26
CA TYR A 396 11.28 1.24 18.67
C TYR A 396 12.25 2.40 18.87
N THR A 397 13.16 2.62 17.92
CA THR A 397 14.25 3.60 18.06
C THR A 397 13.98 4.88 17.28
N VAL A 398 13.29 4.79 16.14
CA VAL A 398 12.99 5.95 15.31
C VAL A 398 11.68 6.60 15.78
N SER A 399 11.78 7.88 16.14
CA SER A 399 10.62 8.72 16.46
C SER A 399 9.97 9.24 15.16
N PRO A 400 8.67 9.60 15.17
CA PRO A 400 8.05 10.28 14.05
C PRO A 400 8.83 11.54 13.68
N ILE A 401 8.92 11.78 12.37
CA ILE A 401 9.67 12.93 11.85
C ILE A 401 8.80 14.17 11.91
N TYR A 402 9.22 15.16 12.68
CA TYR A 402 8.61 16.48 12.69
C TYR A 402 9.35 17.43 11.78
N ILE A 403 8.62 18.13 10.92
CA ILE A 403 9.14 19.13 9.99
C ILE A 403 8.45 20.46 10.27
N GLN A 404 9.18 21.39 10.84
CA GLN A 404 8.69 22.75 11.06
C GLN A 404 8.52 23.45 9.70
N LYS A 405 7.35 24.03 9.47
CA LYS A 405 7.03 24.83 8.25
C LYS A 405 6.49 26.16 8.62
#